data_61fff3bacc2e05b421fa3818ad6b80e6
#
_entry.id   61fff3bacc2e05b421fa3818ad6b80e6
#
_cell.length_a   1.000
_cell.length_b   1.000
_cell.length_c   1.000
_cell.angle_alpha   90.00
_cell.angle_beta   90.00
_cell.angle_gamma   90.00
#
_symmetry.space_group_name_H-M   'P 1'
#
loop_
_entity.id
_entity.type
_entity.pdbx_description
1 polymer ?
#
loop_
_entity_poly.entity_id
_entity_poly.type
_entity_poly.pdbx_seq_one_letter_code
_entity_poly.pdbx_strand_id
1 'polypeptide(L)'
;LDLTNQKILHLLEQNSKLSLSEIGKEVNLSTPSVRERIYKLIDLKIIERYTIDINYDALGFDINVLIEVTIKNNLYRDFKAFISVQNNVDFCYRISGDSCFIFKAHFKKMSEVETLINEIQYYGHTKTHFIFSETK
;
A
#
# COMPACT_ATOMS: atom_id res chain seq x y z
N LEU A 1 16.89 11.06 13.30
CA LEU A 1 16.37 11.95 12.25
C LEU A 1 16.10 13.33 12.85
N ASP A 2 16.66 14.40 12.27
CA ASP A 2 16.46 15.75 12.81
C ASP A 2 15.06 16.30 12.47
N LEU A 3 14.70 17.41 13.12
CA LEU A 3 13.39 18.03 12.95
C LEU A 3 13.17 18.54 11.53
N THR A 4 14.22 19.02 10.88
CA THR A 4 14.15 19.51 9.49
C THR A 4 13.80 18.35 8.54
N ASN A 5 14.45 17.21 8.69
CA ASN A 5 14.15 16.02 7.87
C ASN A 5 12.73 15.50 8.13
N GLN A 6 12.28 15.52 9.39
CA GLN A 6 10.91 15.15 9.72
C GLN A 6 9.91 16.07 9.03
N LYS A 7 10.18 17.36 9.01
CA LYS A 7 9.31 18.33 8.32
C LYS A 7 9.30 18.12 6.81
N ILE A 8 10.46 17.84 6.22
CA ILE A 8 10.55 17.52 4.78
C ILE A 8 9.70 16.28 4.46
N LEU A 9 9.83 15.22 5.25
CA LEU A 9 9.03 14.01 5.06
C LEU A 9 7.53 14.31 5.15
N HIS A 10 7.12 15.07 6.16
CA HIS A 10 5.71 15.43 6.32
C HIS A 10 5.18 16.22 5.12
N LEU A 11 5.95 17.19 4.62
CA LEU A 11 5.57 17.97 3.45
C LEU A 11 5.39 17.08 2.22
N LEU A 12 6.34 16.16 1.98
CA LEU A 12 6.28 15.22 0.86
C LEU A 12 5.14 14.22 0.98
N GLU A 13 4.79 13.80 2.20
CA GLU A 13 3.62 12.96 2.41
C GLU A 13 2.32 13.67 2.02
N GLN A 14 2.22 14.96 2.31
CA GLN A 14 1.04 15.76 1.94
C GLN A 14 0.97 16.03 0.44
N ASN A 15 2.12 16.27 -0.19
CA ASN A 15 2.21 16.51 -1.62
C ASN A 15 3.61 16.18 -2.13
N SER A 16 3.75 15.01 -2.73
CA SER A 16 5.04 14.54 -3.25
C SER A 16 5.53 15.32 -4.47
N LYS A 17 4.68 16.17 -5.06
CA LYS A 17 5.02 17.00 -6.22
C LYS A 17 5.53 18.39 -5.84
N LEU A 18 5.66 18.72 -4.56
CA LEU A 18 6.27 19.97 -4.14
C LEU A 18 7.66 20.10 -4.75
N SER A 19 7.98 21.28 -5.27
CA SER A 19 9.31 21.58 -5.77
C SER A 19 10.30 21.71 -4.62
N LEU A 20 11.59 21.54 -4.92
CA LEU A 20 12.64 21.77 -3.94
C LEU A 20 12.60 23.21 -3.41
N SER A 21 12.27 24.16 -4.26
CA SER A 21 12.12 25.57 -3.88
C SER A 21 10.98 25.78 -2.90
N GLU A 22 9.84 25.16 -3.16
CA GLU A 22 8.68 25.23 -2.25
C GLU A 22 8.98 24.62 -0.90
N ILE A 23 9.63 23.45 -0.88
CA ILE A 23 10.07 22.82 0.37
C ILE A 23 11.07 23.70 1.10
N GLY A 24 12.03 24.26 0.37
CA GLY A 24 13.07 25.13 0.95
C GLY A 24 12.49 26.33 1.68
N LYS A 25 11.43 26.94 1.14
CA LYS A 25 10.74 28.04 1.79
C LYS A 25 10.13 27.63 3.13
N GLU A 26 9.56 26.41 3.19
CA GLU A 26 8.93 25.90 4.40
C GLU A 26 9.94 25.53 5.49
N VAL A 27 11.14 25.11 5.12
CA VAL A 27 12.17 24.67 6.07
C VAL A 27 13.35 25.64 6.19
N ASN A 28 13.29 26.78 5.50
CA ASN A 28 14.33 27.82 5.49
C ASN A 28 15.68 27.29 5.03
N LEU A 29 15.70 26.52 3.94
CA LEU A 29 16.90 25.99 3.32
C LEU A 29 16.95 26.32 1.84
N SER A 30 18.17 26.37 1.29
CA SER A 30 18.38 26.49 -0.14
C SER A 30 17.93 25.23 -0.88
N THR A 31 17.65 25.37 -2.16
CA THR A 31 17.30 24.25 -3.03
C THR A 31 18.36 23.13 -3.01
N PRO A 32 19.67 23.40 -3.12
CA PRO A 32 20.67 22.35 -3.03
C PRO A 32 20.67 21.63 -1.68
N SER A 33 20.44 22.36 -0.58
CA SER A 33 20.38 21.75 0.76
C SER A 33 19.19 20.80 0.90
N VAL A 34 18.03 21.19 0.39
CA VAL A 34 16.84 20.33 0.38
C VAL A 34 17.09 19.07 -0.44
N ARG A 35 17.67 19.23 -1.65
CA ARG A 35 17.98 18.11 -2.53
C ARG A 35 18.88 17.09 -1.86
N GLU A 36 19.94 17.56 -1.20
CA GLU A 36 20.89 16.69 -0.52
C GLU A 36 20.24 15.92 0.61
N ARG A 37 19.39 16.57 1.39
CA ARG A 37 18.64 15.90 2.48
C ARG A 37 17.70 14.82 1.95
N ILE A 38 17.00 15.11 0.88
CA ILE A 38 16.09 14.13 0.25
C ILE A 38 16.88 12.92 -0.29
N TYR A 39 18.03 13.16 -0.94
CA TYR A 39 18.87 12.07 -1.43
C TYR A 39 19.32 11.15 -0.30
N LYS A 40 19.71 11.72 0.86
CA LYS A 40 20.06 10.93 2.03
C LYS A 40 18.89 10.12 2.57
N LEU A 41 17.70 10.69 2.58
CA LEU A 41 16.49 9.97 3.01
C LEU A 41 16.16 8.78 2.07
N ILE A 42 16.42 8.94 0.80
CA ILE A 42 16.27 7.87 -0.19
C ILE A 42 17.35 6.81 0.02
N ASP A 43 18.60 7.21 0.18
CA ASP A 43 19.73 6.29 0.40
C ASP A 43 19.55 5.46 1.66
N LEU A 44 19.01 6.06 2.72
CA LEU A 44 18.70 5.39 3.98
C LEU A 44 17.43 4.54 3.94
N LYS A 45 16.75 4.48 2.79
CA LYS A 45 15.49 3.75 2.63
C LYS A 45 14.34 4.29 3.47
N ILE A 46 14.45 5.52 3.97
CA ILE A 46 13.38 6.19 4.71
C ILE A 46 12.29 6.61 3.71
N ILE A 47 12.70 7.19 2.57
CA ILE A 47 11.81 7.35 1.43
C ILE A 47 11.97 6.11 0.56
N GLU A 48 10.94 5.29 0.51
CA GLU A 48 10.97 4.04 -0.27
C GLU A 48 10.69 4.28 -1.75
N ARG A 49 9.70 5.12 -2.04
CA ARG A 49 9.31 5.46 -3.41
C ARG A 49 8.38 6.66 -3.42
N TYR A 50 8.27 7.29 -4.57
CA TYR A 50 7.22 8.27 -4.85
C TYR A 50 6.06 7.54 -5.51
N THR A 51 4.86 7.80 -5.04
CA THR A 51 3.66 7.13 -5.54
C THR A 51 2.47 8.07 -5.51
N ILE A 52 1.35 7.58 -5.99
CA ILE A 52 0.06 8.30 -5.95
C ILE A 52 -0.99 7.42 -5.30
N ASP A 53 -1.98 8.05 -4.72
CA ASP A 53 -3.21 7.37 -4.29
C ASP A 53 -4.21 7.40 -5.44
N ILE A 54 -4.79 6.25 -5.74
CA ILE A 54 -5.77 6.14 -6.82
C ILE A 54 -7.16 5.94 -6.20
N ASN A 55 -8.09 6.79 -6.61
CA ASN A 55 -9.50 6.59 -6.27
C ASN A 55 -10.09 5.54 -7.22
N TYR A 56 -10.05 4.28 -6.82
CA TYR A 56 -10.53 3.19 -7.64
C TYR A 56 -12.04 3.23 -7.88
N ASP A 57 -12.81 3.80 -6.95
CA ASP A 57 -14.25 4.00 -7.15
C ASP A 57 -14.53 4.86 -8.38
N ALA A 58 -13.72 5.90 -8.58
CA ALA A 58 -13.83 6.78 -9.74
C ALA A 58 -13.53 6.07 -11.06
N LEU A 59 -12.83 4.95 -11.01
CA LEU A 59 -12.52 4.10 -12.16
C LEU A 59 -13.53 2.96 -12.34
N GLY A 60 -14.57 2.91 -11.49
CA GLY A 60 -15.59 1.88 -11.56
C GLY A 60 -15.31 0.65 -10.69
N PHE A 61 -14.25 0.65 -9.90
CA PHE A 61 -13.96 -0.43 -8.94
C PHE A 61 -14.58 -0.08 -7.60
N ASP A 62 -15.89 -0.22 -7.52
CA ASP A 62 -16.64 0.18 -6.33
C ASP A 62 -16.83 -0.96 -5.30
N ILE A 63 -16.24 -2.11 -5.54
CA ILE A 63 -16.21 -3.22 -4.58
C ILE A 63 -14.80 -3.31 -4.01
N ASN A 64 -14.67 -2.99 -2.73
CA ASN A 64 -13.40 -3.01 -2.01
C ASN A 64 -13.52 -4.01 -0.87
N VAL A 65 -12.54 -4.91 -0.77
CA VAL A 65 -12.56 -5.98 0.22
C VAL A 65 -11.25 -6.06 0.95
N LEU A 66 -11.33 -6.53 2.19
CA LEU A 66 -10.21 -6.91 3.01
C LEU A 66 -10.38 -8.40 3.29
N ILE A 67 -9.42 -9.22 2.87
CA ILE A 67 -9.52 -10.66 2.98
C ILE A 67 -8.41 -11.20 3.85
N GLU A 68 -8.79 -11.96 4.88
CA GLU A 68 -7.87 -12.72 5.72
C GLU A 68 -7.76 -14.13 5.16
N VAL A 69 -6.53 -14.64 5.13
CA VAL A 69 -6.25 -16.00 4.60
C VAL A 69 -5.51 -16.80 5.66
N THR A 70 -6.04 -17.97 5.99
CA THR A 70 -5.38 -18.95 6.85
C THR A 70 -4.83 -20.05 5.97
N ILE A 71 -3.51 -20.11 5.83
CA ILE A 71 -2.84 -21.04 4.91
C ILE A 71 -2.89 -22.46 5.45
N LYS A 72 -3.14 -23.42 4.56
CA LYS A 72 -3.13 -24.85 4.86
C LYS A 72 -1.96 -25.55 4.15
N ASN A 73 -1.56 -26.70 4.70
CA ASN A 73 -0.59 -27.60 4.07
C ASN A 73 0.73 -26.93 3.68
N ASN A 74 1.18 -25.94 4.47
CA ASN A 74 2.46 -25.25 4.24
C ASN A 74 2.58 -24.55 2.88
N LEU A 75 1.47 -24.13 2.28
CA LEU A 75 1.44 -23.46 0.97
C LEU A 75 1.75 -21.97 1.04
N TYR A 76 2.52 -21.53 2.03
CA TYR A 76 2.88 -20.11 2.23
C TYR A 76 3.60 -19.51 1.03
N ARG A 77 4.61 -20.22 0.55
CA ARG A 77 5.41 -19.74 -0.60
C ARG A 77 4.56 -19.65 -1.85
N ASP A 78 3.75 -20.67 -2.10
CA ASP A 78 2.89 -20.71 -3.29
C ASP A 78 1.84 -19.62 -3.24
N PHE A 79 1.25 -19.38 -2.07
CA PHE A 79 0.29 -18.29 -1.91
C PHE A 79 0.95 -16.92 -2.15
N LYS A 80 2.15 -16.68 -1.60
CA LYS A 80 2.88 -15.42 -1.82
C LYS A 80 3.11 -15.17 -3.31
N ALA A 81 3.52 -16.21 -4.04
CA ALA A 81 3.71 -16.10 -5.48
C ALA A 81 2.40 -15.79 -6.22
N PHE A 82 1.33 -16.47 -5.84
CA PHE A 82 0.01 -16.26 -6.43
C PHE A 82 -0.47 -14.83 -6.22
N ILE A 83 -0.45 -14.35 -4.97
CA ILE A 83 -1.02 -13.05 -4.63
C ILE A 83 -0.19 -11.88 -5.19
N SER A 84 1.11 -12.07 -5.34
CA SER A 84 2.02 -11.02 -5.81
C SER A 84 1.78 -10.61 -7.26
N VAL A 85 1.15 -11.45 -8.05
CA VAL A 85 0.86 -11.17 -9.47
C VAL A 85 -0.58 -10.75 -9.72
N GLN A 86 -1.39 -10.61 -8.67
CA GLN A 86 -2.79 -10.20 -8.80
C GLN A 86 -2.87 -8.68 -8.91
N ASN A 87 -3.22 -8.17 -10.08
CA ASN A 87 -3.21 -6.72 -10.37
C ASN A 87 -4.24 -5.94 -9.54
N ASN A 88 -5.31 -6.58 -9.11
CA ASN A 88 -6.36 -5.95 -8.33
C ASN A 88 -6.13 -6.00 -6.82
N VAL A 89 -4.98 -6.51 -6.39
CA VAL A 89 -4.56 -6.53 -4.98
C VAL A 89 -3.71 -5.31 -4.70
N ASP A 90 -4.15 -4.49 -3.73
CA ASP A 90 -3.47 -3.24 -3.39
C ASP A 90 -2.27 -3.47 -2.48
N PHE A 91 -2.42 -4.37 -1.51
CA PHE A 91 -1.35 -4.79 -0.61
C PHE A 91 -1.69 -6.16 -0.03
N CYS A 92 -0.67 -6.85 0.45
CA CYS A 92 -0.82 -8.10 1.20
C CYS A 92 0.24 -8.15 2.28
N TYR A 93 -0.19 -8.37 3.53
CA TYR A 93 0.68 -8.48 4.68
C TYR A 93 0.61 -9.87 5.29
N ARG A 94 1.75 -10.36 5.75
CA ARG A 94 1.75 -11.48 6.67
C ARG A 94 1.50 -10.95 8.08
N ILE A 95 0.57 -11.56 8.79
CA ILE A 95 0.14 -11.08 10.12
C ILE A 95 0.23 -12.16 11.16
N SER A 96 0.21 -11.77 12.42
CA SER A 96 0.08 -12.66 13.57
C SER A 96 -1.39 -12.95 13.84
N GLY A 97 -1.66 -13.89 14.75
CA GLY A 97 -3.01 -14.31 15.13
C GLY A 97 -3.44 -15.55 14.38
N ASP A 98 -4.75 -15.76 14.28
CA ASP A 98 -5.32 -16.96 13.66
C ASP A 98 -5.18 -16.99 12.15
N SER A 99 -5.14 -15.79 11.51
CA SER A 99 -4.95 -15.66 10.08
C SER A 99 -3.49 -15.43 9.75
N CYS A 100 -3.03 -15.99 8.61
CA CYS A 100 -1.62 -15.88 8.19
C CYS A 100 -1.35 -14.63 7.35
N PHE A 101 -2.31 -14.23 6.53
CA PHE A 101 -2.20 -13.10 5.61
C PHE A 101 -3.47 -12.27 5.63
N ILE A 102 -3.31 -10.98 5.33
CA ILE A 102 -4.42 -10.08 5.07
C ILE A 102 -4.08 -9.25 3.84
N PHE A 103 -5.03 -9.14 2.92
CA PHE A 103 -4.83 -8.32 1.73
C PHE A 103 -6.07 -7.50 1.41
N LYS A 104 -5.84 -6.36 0.75
CA LYS A 104 -6.90 -5.49 0.24
C LYS A 104 -6.96 -5.62 -1.27
N ALA A 105 -8.16 -5.71 -1.81
CA ALA A 105 -8.36 -5.79 -3.26
C ALA A 105 -9.58 -4.98 -3.69
N HIS A 106 -9.58 -4.60 -4.97
CA HIS A 106 -10.65 -3.82 -5.58
C HIS A 106 -11.19 -4.55 -6.81
N PHE A 107 -12.50 -4.50 -7.00
CA PHE A 107 -13.19 -5.22 -8.07
C PHE A 107 -14.31 -4.37 -8.66
N LYS A 108 -14.67 -4.67 -9.91
CA LYS A 108 -15.84 -4.08 -10.57
C LYS A 108 -17.11 -4.90 -10.37
N LYS A 109 -16.98 -6.23 -10.21
CA LYS A 109 -18.12 -7.15 -10.15
C LYS A 109 -17.94 -8.15 -9.01
N MET A 110 -19.05 -8.52 -8.38
CA MET A 110 -19.05 -9.57 -7.34
C MET A 110 -18.55 -10.92 -7.87
N SER A 111 -18.83 -11.25 -9.13
CA SER A 111 -18.33 -12.49 -9.72
C SER A 111 -16.81 -12.59 -9.71
N GLU A 112 -16.11 -11.45 -9.81
CA GLU A 112 -14.65 -11.41 -9.75
C GLU A 112 -14.14 -11.68 -8.33
N VAL A 113 -14.87 -11.22 -7.32
CA VAL A 113 -14.57 -11.54 -5.91
C VAL A 113 -14.67 -13.03 -5.68
N GLU A 114 -15.78 -13.64 -6.14
CA GLU A 114 -16.01 -15.09 -6.02
C GLU A 114 -14.92 -15.89 -6.72
N THR A 115 -14.52 -15.47 -7.91
CA THR A 115 -13.44 -16.13 -8.66
C THR A 115 -12.14 -16.13 -7.88
N LEU A 116 -11.76 -14.98 -7.32
CA LEU A 116 -10.52 -14.89 -6.54
C LEU A 116 -10.59 -15.75 -5.27
N ILE A 117 -11.71 -15.72 -4.56
CA ILE A 117 -11.89 -16.53 -3.36
C ILE A 117 -11.78 -18.03 -3.70
N ASN A 118 -12.41 -18.46 -4.81
CA ASN A 118 -12.34 -19.85 -5.24
C ASN A 118 -10.91 -20.28 -5.57
N GLU A 119 -10.15 -19.42 -6.22
CA GLU A 119 -8.73 -19.69 -6.50
C GLU A 119 -7.91 -19.79 -5.20
N ILE A 120 -8.19 -18.93 -4.22
CA ILE A 120 -7.46 -18.92 -2.95
C ILE A 120 -7.76 -20.17 -2.11
N GLN A 121 -8.90 -20.80 -2.30
CA GLN A 121 -9.27 -22.02 -1.55
C GLN A 121 -8.27 -23.15 -1.73
N TYR A 122 -7.53 -23.17 -2.82
CA TYR A 122 -6.43 -24.11 -3.00
C TYR A 122 -5.34 -23.92 -1.92
N TYR A 123 -5.12 -22.69 -1.49
CA TYR A 123 -4.04 -22.34 -0.55
C TYR A 123 -4.51 -22.33 0.90
N GLY A 124 -5.77 -22.02 1.15
CA GLY A 124 -6.24 -21.89 2.52
C GLY A 124 -7.69 -21.43 2.62
N HIS A 125 -8.06 -21.12 3.86
CA HIS A 125 -9.40 -20.62 4.18
C HIS A 125 -9.42 -19.11 4.17
N THR A 126 -10.53 -18.52 3.72
CA THR A 126 -10.67 -17.06 3.62
C THR A 126 -11.77 -16.54 4.52
N LYS A 127 -11.59 -15.31 4.97
CA LYS A 127 -12.63 -14.51 5.64
C LYS A 127 -12.66 -13.16 4.96
N THR A 128 -13.79 -12.85 4.32
CA THR A 128 -13.93 -11.63 3.51
C THR A 128 -14.68 -10.56 4.28
N HIS A 129 -14.13 -9.35 4.28
CA HIS A 129 -14.75 -8.16 4.81
C HIS A 129 -14.96 -7.17 3.67
N PHE A 130 -16.19 -6.69 3.51
CA PHE A 130 -16.47 -5.63 2.54
C PHE A 130 -16.25 -4.28 3.21
N ILE A 131 -15.47 -3.43 2.55
CA ILE A 131 -15.16 -2.09 3.06
C ILE A 131 -16.27 -1.15 2.63
N PHE A 132 -16.98 -0.57 3.59
CA PHE A 132 -18.06 0.36 3.29
C PHE A 132 -17.56 1.76 3.03
N SER A 133 -16.55 2.20 3.79
CA SER A 133 -16.00 3.54 3.66
C SER A 133 -14.62 3.61 4.30
N GLU A 134 -13.86 4.63 3.90
CA GLU A 134 -12.59 4.95 4.50
C GLU A 134 -12.80 6.09 5.50
N THR A 135 -12.34 5.90 6.75
CA THR A 135 -12.50 6.90 7.80
C THR A 135 -11.29 7.83 7.90
N LYS A 136 -10.13 7.28 7.55
CA LYS A 136 -8.89 8.05 7.60
C LYS A 136 -7.91 7.60 6.52
#